data_00cb4b3188db6a452ea459f62a1db197
#
_entry.id   00cb4b3188db6a452ea459f62a1db197
#
_cell.length_a   1.000
_cell.length_b   1.000
_cell.length_c   1.000
_cell.angle_alpha   90.00
_cell.angle_beta   90.00
_cell.angle_gamma   90.00
#
_symmetry.space_group_name_H-M   'P 1'
#
loop_
_entity.id
_entity.type
_entity.pdbx_description
1 polymer ?
#
loop_
_entity_poly.entity_id
_entity_poly.type
_entity_poly.pdbx_seq_one_letter_code
_entity_poly.pdbx_strand_id
1 'polypeptide(L)'
;GYRRGIPENYCMAFIPGRFMKGELKEPEDRLAFAAKLLTDDLANSQSLSKYVVLAHERRLGVPIMEWDERLLYLKNASLRTPDKGVFARNLQLTRLIHGTLCFGESLYQDNITEAKRLNAKDFSLPGVDVMLPNRIREVADAYYEGLLGWVNAQ
;
A
#
# COMPACT_ATOMS: atom_id res chain seq x y z
N GLY A 1 -12.24 -7.46 9.64
CA GLY A 1 -12.23 -8.32 10.82
C GLY A 1 -11.15 -9.36 10.71
N TYR A 2 -10.41 -9.56 11.78
CA TYR A 2 -9.35 -10.56 11.88
C TYR A 2 -9.90 -11.98 11.63
N ARG A 3 -9.37 -12.64 10.63
CA ARG A 3 -9.52 -14.08 10.45
C ARG A 3 -8.24 -14.74 10.94
N ARG A 4 -8.26 -15.36 12.13
CA ARG A 4 -7.08 -16.06 12.66
C ARG A 4 -6.65 -17.18 11.71
N GLY A 5 -5.37 -17.16 11.34
CA GLY A 5 -4.71 -18.28 10.68
C GLY A 5 -5.06 -18.47 9.21
N ILE A 6 -5.32 -17.40 8.48
CA ILE A 6 -5.48 -17.50 7.03
C ILE A 6 -4.14 -17.84 6.36
N PRO A 7 -4.14 -18.76 5.39
CA PRO A 7 -2.93 -19.09 4.63
C PRO A 7 -2.57 -18.04 3.58
N GLU A 8 -3.54 -17.22 3.18
CA GLU A 8 -3.35 -16.20 2.16
C GLU A 8 -2.42 -15.11 2.66
N ASN A 9 -1.59 -14.63 1.75
CA ASN A 9 -0.70 -13.49 1.95
C ASN A 9 -0.57 -12.75 0.63
N TYR A 10 -0.82 -11.45 0.64
CA TYR A 10 -0.78 -10.62 -0.56
C TYR A 10 -0.20 -9.26 -0.23
N CYS A 11 0.41 -8.63 -1.24
CA CYS A 11 0.76 -7.21 -1.19
C CYS A 11 -0.15 -6.41 -2.12
N MET A 12 -0.42 -5.16 -1.73
CA MET A 12 -1.20 -4.21 -2.51
C MET A 12 -0.88 -2.78 -2.11
N ALA A 13 -1.38 -1.83 -2.87
CA ALA A 13 -1.30 -0.42 -2.53
C ALA A 13 -2.63 0.30 -2.78
N PHE A 14 -2.89 1.29 -1.95
CA PHE A 14 -4.02 2.18 -2.14
C PHE A 14 -3.55 3.58 -2.52
N ILE A 15 -4.28 4.17 -3.46
CA ILE A 15 -4.10 5.54 -3.92
C ILE A 15 -5.38 6.34 -3.68
N PRO A 16 -5.34 7.69 -3.68
CA PRO A 16 -6.55 8.51 -3.71
C PRO A 16 -7.40 8.21 -4.96
N GLY A 17 -8.67 8.52 -4.93
CA GLY A 17 -9.50 8.50 -6.15
C GLY A 17 -10.89 7.91 -6.02
N ARG A 18 -11.27 7.43 -4.85
CA ARG A 18 -12.65 7.02 -4.57
C ARG A 18 -13.21 7.75 -3.37
N PHE A 19 -14.46 8.16 -3.46
CA PHE A 19 -15.20 8.79 -2.38
C PHE A 19 -16.46 8.00 -2.07
N MET A 20 -16.74 7.83 -0.79
CA MET A 20 -18.00 7.29 -0.31
C MET A 20 -18.99 8.43 -0.07
N LYS A 21 -20.28 8.09 -0.02
CA LYS A 21 -21.34 9.07 0.26
C LYS A 21 -21.03 9.80 1.57
N GLY A 22 -20.91 11.09 1.51
CA GLY A 22 -20.65 11.96 2.67
C GLY A 22 -19.19 12.33 2.93
N GLU A 23 -18.24 11.76 2.22
CA GLU A 23 -16.81 12.08 2.41
C GLU A 23 -16.36 13.40 1.75
N LEU A 24 -17.20 14.00 0.91
CA LEU A 24 -17.00 15.33 0.32
C LEU A 24 -18.04 16.33 0.82
N LYS A 25 -18.43 16.23 2.08
CA LYS A 25 -19.43 17.15 2.64
C LYS A 25 -18.85 18.53 2.87
N GLU A 26 -17.66 18.58 3.44
CA GLU A 26 -17.02 19.83 3.79
C GLU A 26 -16.36 20.49 2.57
N PRO A 27 -16.37 21.82 2.49
CA PRO A 27 -15.72 22.56 1.39
C PRO A 27 -14.23 22.24 1.24
N GLU A 28 -13.54 22.07 2.36
CA GLU A 28 -12.12 21.73 2.43
C GLU A 28 -11.81 20.39 1.79
N ASP A 29 -12.64 19.37 2.06
CA ASP A 29 -12.49 18.05 1.44
C ASP A 29 -12.68 18.11 -0.08
N ARG A 30 -13.65 18.91 -0.54
CA ARG A 30 -13.89 19.13 -1.98
C ARG A 30 -12.74 19.84 -2.64
N LEU A 31 -12.20 20.87 -1.99
CA LEU A 31 -11.07 21.64 -2.50
C LEU A 31 -9.80 20.77 -2.58
N ALA A 32 -9.51 20.02 -1.53
CA ALA A 32 -8.39 19.10 -1.50
C ALA A 32 -8.46 18.03 -2.61
N PHE A 33 -9.67 17.53 -2.88
CA PHE A 33 -9.87 16.60 -4.00
C PHE A 33 -9.73 17.28 -5.36
N ALA A 34 -10.31 18.45 -5.54
CA ALA A 34 -10.17 19.21 -6.78
C ALA A 34 -8.70 19.51 -7.09
N ALA A 35 -7.91 19.87 -6.06
CA ALA A 35 -6.48 20.09 -6.22
C ALA A 35 -5.76 18.84 -6.75
N LYS A 36 -6.07 17.66 -6.24
CA LYS A 36 -5.50 16.38 -6.73
C LYS A 36 -5.89 16.05 -8.18
N LEU A 37 -7.06 16.50 -8.64
CA LEU A 37 -7.50 16.33 -10.04
C LEU A 37 -6.82 17.31 -11.01
N LEU A 38 -6.34 18.44 -10.49
CA LEU A 38 -5.66 19.49 -11.28
C LEU A 38 -4.15 19.30 -11.33
N THR A 39 -3.62 18.34 -10.62
CA THR A 39 -2.19 17.99 -10.60
C THR A 39 -1.98 16.57 -11.12
N ASP A 40 -0.72 16.22 -11.39
CA ASP A 40 -0.36 14.85 -11.79
C ASP A 40 -0.29 13.88 -10.59
N ASP A 41 -0.70 14.32 -9.40
CA ASP A 41 -0.59 13.54 -8.16
C ASP A 41 -1.27 12.17 -8.23
N LEU A 42 -2.44 12.07 -8.89
CA LEU A 42 -3.14 10.80 -9.02
C LEU A 42 -2.42 9.84 -9.98
N ALA A 43 -1.97 10.33 -11.12
CA ALA A 43 -1.22 9.54 -12.10
C ALA A 43 0.12 9.09 -11.52
N ASN A 44 0.83 9.99 -10.87
CA ASN A 44 2.09 9.71 -10.20
C ASN A 44 1.90 8.72 -9.04
N SER A 45 0.83 8.86 -8.25
CA SER A 45 0.50 7.92 -7.17
C SER A 45 0.24 6.51 -7.69
N GLN A 46 -0.48 6.39 -8.80
CA GLN A 46 -0.72 5.09 -9.45
C GLN A 46 0.59 4.50 -9.98
N SER A 47 1.40 5.28 -10.68
CA SER A 47 2.70 4.86 -11.21
C SER A 47 3.65 4.43 -10.09
N LEU A 48 3.86 5.26 -9.05
CA LEU A 48 4.67 4.91 -7.89
C LEU A 48 4.20 3.62 -7.22
N SER A 49 2.89 3.50 -6.98
CA SER A 49 2.31 2.33 -6.32
C SER A 49 2.51 1.05 -7.12
N LYS A 50 2.45 1.10 -8.43
CA LYS A 50 2.79 -0.02 -9.31
C LYS A 50 4.23 -0.50 -9.08
N TYR A 51 5.22 0.41 -9.09
CA TYR A 51 6.63 0.06 -8.85
C TYR A 51 6.83 -0.54 -7.45
N VAL A 52 6.18 0.04 -6.44
CA VAL A 52 6.23 -0.47 -5.06
C VAL A 52 5.66 -1.88 -4.96
N VAL A 53 4.47 -2.13 -5.51
CA VAL A 53 3.83 -3.45 -5.45
C VAL A 53 4.64 -4.51 -6.20
N LEU A 54 5.20 -4.19 -7.37
CA LEU A 54 6.10 -5.08 -8.12
C LEU A 54 7.38 -5.39 -7.36
N ALA A 55 7.96 -4.40 -6.67
CA ALA A 55 9.13 -4.61 -5.82
C ALA A 55 8.82 -5.51 -4.62
N HIS A 56 7.63 -5.37 -4.03
CA HIS A 56 7.16 -6.23 -2.94
C HIS A 56 7.01 -7.69 -3.40
N GLU A 57 6.34 -7.93 -4.52
CA GLU A 57 6.22 -9.28 -5.07
C GLU A 57 7.60 -9.93 -5.28
N ARG A 58 8.50 -9.19 -5.94
CA ARG A 58 9.84 -9.68 -6.26
C ARG A 58 10.71 -9.92 -5.02
N ARG A 59 10.70 -8.96 -4.07
CA ARG A 59 11.60 -8.98 -2.90
C ARG A 59 11.09 -9.86 -1.77
N LEU A 60 9.79 -9.84 -1.53
CA LEU A 60 9.18 -10.53 -0.40
C LEU A 60 8.66 -11.93 -0.76
N GLY A 61 8.54 -12.24 -2.06
CA GLY A 61 7.90 -13.47 -2.54
C GLY A 61 6.41 -13.54 -2.18
N VAL A 62 5.75 -12.39 -2.00
CA VAL A 62 4.34 -12.29 -1.66
C VAL A 62 3.56 -11.91 -2.92
N PRO A 63 2.56 -12.69 -3.34
CA PRO A 63 1.81 -12.41 -4.56
C PRO A 63 1.06 -11.08 -4.46
N ILE A 64 0.94 -10.42 -5.60
CA ILE A 64 0.16 -9.19 -5.74
C ILE A 64 -1.33 -9.53 -5.64
N MET A 65 -2.06 -8.77 -4.82
CA MET A 65 -3.52 -8.90 -4.70
C MET A 65 -4.20 -8.68 -6.05
N GLU A 66 -5.05 -9.63 -6.44
CA GLU A 66 -5.95 -9.44 -7.56
C GLU A 66 -7.30 -8.91 -7.08
N TRP A 67 -7.98 -8.18 -7.98
CA TRP A 67 -9.33 -7.74 -7.69
C TRP A 67 -10.26 -8.95 -7.52
N ASP A 68 -10.90 -9.04 -6.36
CA ASP A 68 -11.88 -10.06 -6.08
C ASP A 68 -13.15 -9.41 -5.49
N GLU A 69 -14.23 -9.49 -6.23
CA GLU A 69 -15.53 -8.94 -5.81
C GLU A 69 -16.13 -9.61 -4.57
N ARG A 70 -15.63 -10.79 -4.20
CA ARG A 70 -16.02 -11.48 -2.97
C ARG A 70 -15.43 -10.82 -1.74
N LEU A 71 -14.35 -10.06 -1.91
CA LEU A 71 -13.71 -9.30 -0.84
C LEU A 71 -14.45 -7.98 -0.63
N LEU A 72 -15.40 -7.99 0.30
CA LEU A 72 -16.30 -6.86 0.53
C LEU A 72 -15.57 -5.54 0.82
N TYR A 73 -14.40 -5.58 1.45
CA TYR A 73 -13.62 -4.39 1.73
C TYR A 73 -13.03 -3.76 0.45
N LEU A 74 -12.68 -4.56 -0.55
CA LEU A 74 -12.28 -4.05 -1.86
C LEU A 74 -13.51 -3.55 -2.63
N LYS A 75 -14.51 -4.39 -2.79
CA LYS A 75 -15.72 -4.08 -3.56
C LYS A 75 -16.44 -2.82 -3.06
N ASN A 76 -16.61 -2.69 -1.76
CA ASN A 76 -17.41 -1.60 -1.18
C ASN A 76 -16.62 -0.31 -0.96
N ALA A 77 -15.30 -0.40 -0.74
CA ALA A 77 -14.47 0.73 -0.33
C ALA A 77 -13.39 1.13 -1.35
N SER A 78 -13.21 0.38 -2.43
CA SER A 78 -12.15 0.63 -3.41
C SER A 78 -12.68 0.62 -4.84
N LEU A 79 -11.90 1.16 -5.76
CA LEU A 79 -12.08 1.02 -7.21
C LEU A 79 -10.84 0.35 -7.79
N ARG A 80 -11.05 -0.50 -8.78
CA ARG A 80 -9.98 -1.11 -9.55
C ARG A 80 -9.27 -0.05 -10.38
N THR A 81 -7.94 -0.13 -10.44
CA THR A 81 -7.12 0.61 -11.41
C THR A 81 -6.64 -0.33 -12.52
N PRO A 82 -6.05 0.19 -13.59
CA PRO A 82 -5.42 -0.63 -14.62
C PRO A 82 -4.25 -1.48 -14.11
N ASP A 83 -3.57 -1.05 -13.04
CA ASP A 83 -2.41 -1.73 -12.50
C ASP A 83 -2.81 -2.77 -11.44
N LYS A 84 -2.29 -4.00 -11.60
CA LYS A 84 -2.53 -5.10 -10.65
C LYS A 84 -2.07 -4.72 -9.25
N GLY A 85 -2.92 -4.96 -8.25
CA GLY A 85 -2.61 -4.68 -6.85
C GLY A 85 -2.66 -3.22 -6.44
N VAL A 86 -2.97 -2.30 -7.35
CA VAL A 86 -3.17 -0.89 -7.05
C VAL A 86 -4.65 -0.57 -7.10
N PHE A 87 -5.20 -0.07 -6.00
CA PHE A 87 -6.63 0.24 -5.87
C PHE A 87 -6.84 1.68 -5.44
N ALA A 88 -7.80 2.36 -6.05
CA ALA A 88 -8.21 3.68 -5.58
C ALA A 88 -9.13 3.54 -4.38
N ARG A 89 -8.77 4.14 -3.25
CA ARG A 89 -9.54 4.12 -2.02
C ARG A 89 -9.47 5.47 -1.31
N ASN A 90 -10.60 5.93 -0.81
CA ASN A 90 -10.63 7.14 -0.05
C ASN A 90 -10.48 6.86 1.45
N LEU A 91 -9.25 6.79 1.89
CA LEU A 91 -8.89 6.86 3.30
C LEU A 91 -8.69 8.33 3.68
N GLN A 92 -8.98 8.70 4.92
CA GLN A 92 -8.75 10.06 5.39
C GLN A 92 -7.28 10.49 5.14
N LEU A 93 -6.34 9.59 5.40
CA LEU A 93 -4.92 9.84 5.14
C LEU A 93 -4.63 10.16 3.67
N THR A 94 -5.23 9.41 2.73
CA THR A 94 -5.01 9.64 1.29
C THR A 94 -5.63 10.95 0.80
N ARG A 95 -6.63 11.50 1.50
CA ARG A 95 -7.20 12.82 1.21
C ARG A 95 -6.31 13.96 1.68
N LEU A 96 -5.79 13.83 2.92
CA LEU A 96 -5.08 14.93 3.58
C LEU A 96 -3.66 15.13 3.08
N ILE A 97 -3.01 14.08 2.56
CA ILE A 97 -1.65 14.18 2.03
C ILE A 97 -1.71 14.81 0.64
N HIS A 98 -0.97 15.92 0.48
CA HIS A 98 -0.73 16.54 -0.81
C HIS A 98 0.51 15.91 -1.46
N GLY A 99 0.46 15.73 -2.79
CA GLY A 99 1.54 15.14 -3.57
C GLY A 99 1.32 13.67 -3.90
N THR A 100 2.33 13.09 -4.52
CA THR A 100 2.37 11.67 -4.90
C THR A 100 2.33 10.77 -3.67
N LEU A 101 1.39 9.83 -3.64
CA LEU A 101 1.15 8.97 -2.48
C LEU A 101 1.03 7.50 -2.87
N CYS A 102 1.74 6.65 -2.16
CA CYS A 102 1.54 5.20 -2.13
C CYS A 102 1.22 4.77 -0.69
N PHE A 103 0.00 4.30 -0.44
CA PHE A 103 -0.37 3.66 0.82
C PHE A 103 -0.26 2.14 0.65
N GLY A 104 0.94 1.60 0.93
CA GLY A 104 1.23 0.20 0.71
C GLY A 104 0.76 -0.69 1.87
N GLU A 105 0.17 -1.83 1.53
CA GLU A 105 -0.10 -2.95 2.42
C GLU A 105 0.78 -4.12 1.99
N SER A 106 1.88 -4.31 2.71
CA SER A 106 2.97 -5.20 2.29
C SER A 106 2.70 -6.66 2.57
N LEU A 107 1.98 -6.97 3.65
CA LEU A 107 1.84 -8.30 4.22
C LEU A 107 0.52 -8.43 4.98
N TYR A 108 -0.05 -9.63 4.99
CA TYR A 108 -1.20 -9.94 5.83
C TYR A 108 -0.74 -10.35 7.23
N GLN A 109 -1.02 -9.49 8.21
CA GLN A 109 -0.71 -9.76 9.62
C GLN A 109 -1.51 -10.95 10.22
N ASP A 110 -2.58 -11.38 9.57
CA ASP A 110 -3.37 -12.55 9.94
C ASP A 110 -2.74 -13.86 9.46
N ASN A 111 -1.74 -13.78 8.58
CA ASN A 111 -0.97 -14.94 8.15
C ASN A 111 0.02 -15.33 9.26
N ILE A 112 -0.12 -16.56 9.80
CA ILE A 112 0.68 -17.03 10.94
C ILE A 112 2.18 -17.04 10.61
N THR A 113 2.55 -17.41 9.39
CA THR A 113 3.97 -17.44 8.98
C THR A 113 4.56 -16.06 8.96
N GLU A 114 3.86 -15.08 8.39
CA GLU A 114 4.31 -13.69 8.38
C GLU A 114 4.32 -13.08 9.79
N ALA A 115 3.31 -13.36 10.60
CA ALA A 115 3.29 -12.91 11.99
C ALA A 115 4.50 -13.41 12.78
N LYS A 116 4.91 -14.66 12.58
CA LYS A 116 6.14 -15.20 13.19
C LYS A 116 7.40 -14.50 12.69
N ARG A 117 7.53 -14.29 11.38
CA ARG A 117 8.68 -13.58 10.77
C ARG A 117 8.77 -12.13 11.25
N LEU A 118 7.62 -11.43 11.37
CA LEU A 118 7.54 -10.07 11.86
C LEU A 118 7.84 -9.92 13.37
N ASN A 119 7.79 -11.02 14.13
CA ASN A 119 8.15 -11.06 15.55
C ASN A 119 9.51 -11.72 15.81
N ALA A 120 10.25 -12.12 14.79
CA ALA A 120 11.58 -12.68 14.95
C ALA A 120 12.58 -11.62 15.47
N LYS A 121 13.64 -12.10 16.12
CA LYS A 121 14.76 -11.26 16.57
C LYS A 121 16.02 -11.77 15.90
N ASP A 122 16.09 -11.60 14.60
CA ASP A 122 17.05 -12.26 13.72
C ASP A 122 17.88 -11.29 12.88
N PHE A 123 17.76 -9.97 13.13
CA PHE A 123 18.53 -8.94 12.43
C PHE A 123 19.06 -7.89 13.41
N SER A 124 20.35 -7.59 13.29
CA SER A 124 21.03 -6.51 14.02
C SER A 124 21.35 -5.35 13.09
N LEU A 125 21.01 -4.15 13.52
CA LEU A 125 21.38 -2.92 12.82
C LEU A 125 22.58 -2.28 13.53
N PRO A 126 23.68 -1.92 12.82
CA PRO A 126 24.81 -1.24 13.43
C PRO A 126 24.39 0.03 14.18
N GLY A 127 24.85 0.17 15.43
CA GLY A 127 24.51 1.32 16.29
C GLY A 127 23.15 1.24 16.97
N VAL A 128 22.45 0.12 16.88
CA VAL A 128 21.16 -0.11 17.57
C VAL A 128 21.26 -1.36 18.44
N ASP A 129 21.06 -1.21 19.75
CA ASP A 129 21.15 -2.29 20.74
C ASP A 129 19.89 -3.18 20.79
N VAL A 130 19.07 -3.16 19.75
CA VAL A 130 17.84 -3.96 19.66
C VAL A 130 17.88 -4.85 18.45
N MET A 131 17.60 -6.14 18.69
CA MET A 131 17.39 -7.11 17.59
C MET A 131 16.04 -6.88 16.95
N LEU A 132 16.02 -6.73 15.65
CA LEU A 132 14.85 -6.46 14.82
C LEU A 132 14.50 -7.70 13.99
N PRO A 133 13.26 -7.81 13.50
CA PRO A 133 12.92 -8.81 12.50
C PRO A 133 13.57 -8.50 11.16
N ASN A 134 14.30 -9.47 10.59
CA ASN A 134 14.83 -9.33 9.23
C ASN A 134 13.71 -9.07 8.20
N ARG A 135 12.50 -9.57 8.46
CA ARG A 135 11.33 -9.34 7.60
C ARG A 135 10.97 -7.85 7.47
N ILE A 136 11.16 -7.06 8.52
CA ILE A 136 10.95 -5.59 8.47
C ILE A 136 11.98 -4.95 7.53
N ARG A 137 13.24 -5.39 7.57
CA ARG A 137 14.28 -4.93 6.65
C ARG A 137 13.91 -5.26 5.20
N GLU A 138 13.48 -6.50 4.93
CA GLU A 138 13.05 -6.91 3.59
C GLU A 138 11.91 -6.02 3.05
N VAL A 139 10.93 -5.67 3.90
CA VAL A 139 9.85 -4.75 3.54
C VAL A 139 10.39 -3.35 3.24
N ALA A 140 11.28 -2.82 4.08
CA ALA A 140 11.91 -1.52 3.84
C ALA A 140 12.71 -1.49 2.54
N ASP A 141 13.48 -2.55 2.26
CA ASP A 141 14.23 -2.72 1.01
C ASP A 141 13.27 -2.75 -0.20
N ALA A 142 12.11 -3.41 -0.08
CA ALA A 142 11.11 -3.46 -1.16
C ALA A 142 10.53 -2.06 -1.46
N TYR A 143 10.22 -1.26 -0.44
CA TYR A 143 9.81 0.13 -0.63
C TYR A 143 10.90 0.96 -1.29
N TYR A 144 12.14 0.84 -0.83
CA TYR A 144 13.29 1.54 -1.41
C TYR A 144 13.49 1.20 -2.89
N GLU A 145 13.49 -0.10 -3.23
CA GLU A 145 13.61 -0.56 -4.63
C GLU A 145 12.45 -0.06 -5.51
N GLY A 146 11.23 -0.08 -4.98
CA GLY A 146 10.06 0.43 -5.69
C GLY A 146 10.16 1.93 -5.97
N LEU A 147 10.53 2.71 -4.96
CA LEU A 147 10.74 4.16 -5.09
C LEU A 147 11.87 4.48 -6.08
N LEU A 148 13.01 3.81 -5.94
CA LEU A 148 14.16 4.00 -6.84
C LEU A 148 13.80 3.66 -8.28
N GLY A 149 13.08 2.54 -8.49
CA GLY A 149 12.61 2.13 -9.82
C GLY A 149 11.68 3.16 -10.45
N TRP A 150 10.78 3.74 -9.64
CA TRP A 150 9.89 4.80 -10.11
C TRP A 150 10.63 6.08 -10.47
N VAL A 151 11.54 6.55 -9.62
CA VAL A 151 12.35 7.76 -9.88
C VAL A 151 13.19 7.62 -11.16
N ASN A 152 13.78 6.45 -11.38
CA ASN A 152 14.60 6.20 -12.58
C ASN A 152 13.78 6.06 -13.87
N ALA A 153 12.46 5.96 -13.77
CA ALA A 153 11.57 5.84 -14.93
C ALA A 153 10.90 7.18 -15.33
N GLN A 154 11.18 8.29 -14.59
CA GLN A 154 10.71 9.63 -14.94
C GLN A 154 11.59 10.26 -16.02
#